data_11fb88294b0fb35845272944c6cb5c2d
#
_entry.id   11fb88294b0fb35845272944c6cb5c2d
#
_cell.length_a   1.000
_cell.length_b   1.000
_cell.length_c   1.000
_cell.angle_alpha   90.00
_cell.angle_beta   90.00
_cell.angle_gamma   90.00
#
_symmetry.space_group_name_H-M   'P 1'
#
loop_
_entity.id
_entity.type
_entity.pdbx_description
1 polymer ?
#
loop_
_entity_poly.entity_id
_entity_poly.type
_entity_poly.pdbx_seq_one_letter_code
_entity_poly.pdbx_strand_id
1 'polypeptide(L)'
;MPKILYVEDNEDNIYMLKRRLTKKGFEVLIAENGKIGVELALAEKPDLILMDLSLPIMDGWEATRLIKTDARTQSIPIIVLSANAMEEHKQSALAAGADDYDTKPVDLKRLLDKMNRFL
;
A
#
# COMPACT_ATOMS: atom_id res chain seq x y z
N MET A 1 10.59 5.15 -14.19
CA MET A 1 10.73 4.55 -12.86
C MET A 1 9.45 4.79 -12.05
N PRO A 2 8.60 3.77 -11.89
CA PRO A 2 7.36 3.96 -11.13
C PRO A 2 7.65 4.33 -9.68
N LYS A 3 6.82 5.21 -9.14
CA LYS A 3 6.92 5.67 -7.75
C LYS A 3 5.92 4.92 -6.91
N ILE A 4 6.40 4.19 -5.89
CA ILE A 4 5.60 3.38 -4.99
C ILE A 4 5.59 4.03 -3.61
N LEU A 5 4.40 4.26 -3.05
CA LEU A 5 4.29 4.67 -1.65
C LEU A 5 4.00 3.43 -0.82
N TYR A 6 4.89 3.12 0.11
CA TYR A 6 4.74 1.99 1.00
C TYR A 6 4.42 2.50 2.40
N VAL A 7 3.22 2.22 2.89
CA VAL A 7 2.74 2.65 4.21
C VAL A 7 2.88 1.49 5.17
N GLU A 8 3.83 1.60 6.10
CA GLU A 8 4.22 0.53 7.01
C GLU A 8 4.98 1.14 8.19
N ASP A 9 4.72 0.66 9.41
CA ASP A 9 5.40 1.17 10.61
C ASP A 9 6.52 0.26 11.12
N ASN A 10 6.62 -0.98 10.64
CA ASN A 10 7.65 -1.91 11.09
C ASN A 10 8.94 -1.71 10.30
N GLU A 11 10.02 -1.35 11.02
CA GLU A 11 11.31 -1.04 10.40
C GLU A 11 11.88 -2.18 9.58
N ASP A 12 11.77 -3.41 10.07
CA ASP A 12 12.30 -4.58 9.36
C ASP A 12 11.55 -4.83 8.06
N ASN A 13 10.22 -4.70 8.09
CA ASN A 13 9.40 -4.86 6.89
C ASN A 13 9.71 -3.77 5.88
N ILE A 14 9.87 -2.52 6.34
CA ILE A 14 10.23 -1.39 5.49
C ILE A 14 11.55 -1.66 4.80
N TYR A 15 12.58 -2.01 5.58
CA TYR A 15 13.91 -2.25 5.06
C TYR A 15 13.93 -3.34 3.98
N MET A 16 13.29 -4.47 4.28
CA MET A 16 13.30 -5.61 3.37
C MET A 16 12.59 -5.31 2.06
N LEU A 17 11.38 -4.78 2.13
CA LEU A 17 10.59 -4.57 0.92
C LEU A 17 11.11 -3.38 0.10
N LYS A 18 11.48 -2.29 0.76
CA LYS A 18 12.07 -1.13 0.08
C LYS A 18 13.31 -1.53 -0.70
N ARG A 19 14.20 -2.31 -0.08
CA ARG A 19 15.42 -2.78 -0.74
C ARG A 19 15.11 -3.62 -1.96
N ARG A 20 14.17 -4.55 -1.85
CA ARG A 20 13.80 -5.44 -2.95
C ARG A 20 13.16 -4.68 -4.10
N LEU A 21 12.25 -3.78 -3.81
CA LEU A 21 11.58 -2.97 -4.83
C LEU A 21 12.55 -2.02 -5.51
N THR A 22 13.45 -1.40 -4.75
CA THR A 22 14.48 -0.51 -5.32
C THR A 22 15.35 -1.28 -6.32
N LYS A 23 15.73 -2.51 -6.00
CA LYS A 23 16.51 -3.34 -6.91
C LYS A 23 15.75 -3.68 -8.20
N LYS A 24 14.44 -3.68 -8.16
CA LYS A 24 13.60 -3.94 -9.34
C LYS A 24 13.32 -2.68 -10.16
N GLY A 25 13.90 -1.54 -9.78
CA GLY A 25 13.78 -0.30 -10.53
C GLY A 25 12.66 0.62 -10.10
N PHE A 26 12.06 0.39 -8.91
CA PHE A 26 11.03 1.27 -8.39
C PHE A 26 11.63 2.35 -7.49
N GLU A 27 11.03 3.54 -7.53
CA GLU A 27 11.30 4.56 -6.53
C GLU A 27 10.33 4.32 -5.37
N VAL A 28 10.83 4.20 -4.14
CA VAL A 28 9.99 3.85 -2.98
C VAL A 28 9.97 4.97 -1.97
N LEU A 29 8.77 5.47 -1.67
CA LEU A 29 8.52 6.43 -0.60
C LEU A 29 7.93 5.66 0.59
N ILE A 30 8.29 6.09 1.80
CA ILE A 30 7.83 5.44 3.03
C ILE A 30 6.96 6.38 3.84
N ALA A 31 5.82 5.87 4.34
CA ALA A 31 5.01 6.53 5.34
C ALA A 31 4.86 5.58 6.53
N GLU A 32 5.12 6.06 7.74
CA GLU A 32 5.12 5.21 8.93
C GLU A 32 3.77 5.12 9.65
N ASN A 33 2.77 5.83 9.15
CA ASN A 33 1.39 5.72 9.64
C ASN A 33 0.43 6.13 8.54
N GLY A 34 -0.87 5.88 8.77
CA GLY A 34 -1.90 6.16 7.78
C GLY A 34 -2.05 7.64 7.47
N LYS A 35 -1.88 8.50 8.46
CA LYS A 35 -2.00 9.94 8.26
C LYS A 35 -0.94 10.46 7.29
N ILE A 36 0.33 10.09 7.52
CA ILE A 36 1.43 10.45 6.62
C ILE A 36 1.20 9.82 5.25
N GLY A 37 0.66 8.62 5.21
CA GLY A 37 0.32 7.95 3.95
C GLY A 37 -0.65 8.77 3.11
N VAL A 38 -1.72 9.27 3.71
CA VAL A 38 -2.69 10.13 3.02
C VAL A 38 -2.03 11.43 2.55
N GLU A 39 -1.22 12.06 3.41
CA GLU A 39 -0.53 13.30 3.07
C GLU A 39 0.43 13.11 1.89
N LEU A 40 1.21 12.03 1.89
CA LEU A 40 2.15 11.74 0.81
C LEU A 40 1.45 11.34 -0.49
N ALA A 41 0.30 10.65 -0.40
CA ALA A 41 -0.48 10.35 -1.59
C ALA A 41 -0.92 11.62 -2.30
N LEU A 42 -1.33 12.63 -1.52
CA LEU A 42 -1.72 13.94 -2.08
C LEU A 42 -0.53 14.70 -2.64
N ALA A 43 0.58 14.74 -1.90
CA ALA A 43 1.75 15.55 -2.25
C ALA A 43 2.56 14.95 -3.40
N GLU A 44 2.78 13.64 -3.38
CA GLU A 44 3.71 12.97 -4.29
C GLU A 44 3.03 12.28 -5.46
N LYS A 45 1.72 12.04 -5.41
CA LYS A 45 0.98 11.37 -6.48
C LYS A 45 1.67 10.08 -6.95
N PRO A 46 1.89 9.10 -6.04
CA PRO A 46 2.57 7.88 -6.46
C PRO A 46 1.78 7.12 -7.52
N ASP A 47 2.47 6.23 -8.22
CA ASP A 47 1.84 5.39 -9.24
C ASP A 47 1.07 4.22 -8.63
N LEU A 48 1.43 3.82 -7.41
CA LEU A 48 0.79 2.73 -6.69
C LEU A 48 1.10 2.85 -5.21
N ILE A 49 0.15 2.43 -4.37
CA ILE A 49 0.30 2.42 -2.91
C ILE A 49 0.23 0.98 -2.41
N LEU A 50 1.20 0.61 -1.57
CA LEU A 50 1.17 -0.62 -0.78
C LEU A 50 0.80 -0.21 0.64
N MET A 51 -0.33 -0.70 1.13
CA MET A 51 -0.92 -0.24 2.40
C MET A 51 -1.02 -1.37 3.41
N ASP A 52 -0.26 -1.27 4.51
CA ASP A 52 -0.45 -2.15 5.65
C ASP A 52 -1.73 -1.73 6.40
N LEU A 53 -2.42 -2.69 6.98
CA LEU A 53 -3.66 -2.41 7.72
C LEU A 53 -3.41 -2.01 9.17
N SER A 54 -2.43 -2.64 9.83
CA SER A 54 -2.17 -2.42 11.26
C SER A 54 -1.19 -1.28 11.47
N LEU A 55 -1.69 -0.04 11.41
CA LEU A 55 -0.87 1.16 11.52
C LEU A 55 -1.26 1.99 12.75
N PRO A 56 -0.29 2.71 13.36
CA PRO A 56 -0.62 3.66 14.42
C PRO A 56 -1.23 4.95 13.85
N ILE A 57 -1.85 5.74 14.72
CA ILE A 57 -2.43 7.06 14.45
C ILE A 57 -3.65 6.97 13.54
N MET A 58 -3.51 6.45 12.33
CA MET A 58 -4.60 6.18 11.41
C MET A 58 -4.30 4.85 10.74
N ASP A 59 -5.19 3.86 10.89
CA ASP A 59 -4.97 2.53 10.33
C ASP A 59 -5.13 2.52 8.80
N GLY A 60 -4.75 1.38 8.19
CA GLY A 60 -4.78 1.25 6.74
C GLY A 60 -6.18 1.25 6.14
N TRP A 61 -7.21 0.82 6.90
CA TRP A 61 -8.61 0.87 6.43
C TRP A 61 -9.05 2.31 6.22
N GLU A 62 -8.83 3.15 7.22
CA GLU A 62 -9.20 4.56 7.20
C GLU A 62 -8.40 5.31 6.13
N ALA A 63 -7.09 5.07 6.05
CA ALA A 63 -6.24 5.71 5.05
C ALA A 63 -6.68 5.33 3.64
N THR A 64 -6.99 4.06 3.39
CA THR A 64 -7.48 3.60 2.09
C THR A 64 -8.78 4.31 1.72
N ARG A 65 -9.73 4.39 2.65
CA ARG A 65 -11.00 5.06 2.42
C ARG A 65 -10.80 6.52 2.06
N LEU A 66 -9.96 7.23 2.81
CA LEU A 66 -9.71 8.64 2.58
C LEU A 66 -9.07 8.89 1.21
N ILE A 67 -8.09 8.06 0.83
CA ILE A 67 -7.44 8.17 -0.47
C ILE A 67 -8.43 7.91 -1.59
N LYS A 68 -9.27 6.90 -1.45
CA LYS A 68 -10.20 6.48 -2.51
C LYS A 68 -11.45 7.35 -2.61
N THR A 69 -11.74 8.16 -1.61
CA THR A 69 -12.87 9.09 -1.66
C THR A 69 -12.48 10.52 -2.01
N ASP A 70 -11.19 10.82 -2.11
CA ASP A 70 -10.70 12.13 -2.52
C ASP A 70 -10.46 12.15 -4.03
N ALA A 71 -11.10 13.08 -4.74
CA ALA A 71 -10.99 13.17 -6.19
C ALA A 71 -9.56 13.32 -6.69
N ARG A 72 -8.66 13.85 -5.84
CA ARG A 72 -7.26 14.07 -6.21
C ARG A 72 -6.41 12.80 -6.16
N THR A 73 -6.86 11.77 -5.44
CA THR A 73 -6.08 10.55 -5.20
C THR A 73 -6.84 9.26 -5.53
N GLN A 74 -8.13 9.35 -5.83
CA GLN A 74 -8.97 8.15 -6.00
C GLN A 74 -8.52 7.23 -7.13
N SER A 75 -7.78 7.74 -8.11
CA SER A 75 -7.31 6.93 -9.23
C SER A 75 -6.01 6.18 -8.94
N ILE A 76 -5.35 6.47 -7.81
CA ILE A 76 -4.12 5.79 -7.44
C ILE A 76 -4.46 4.37 -6.97
N PRO A 77 -3.92 3.32 -7.60
CA PRO A 77 -4.22 1.95 -7.17
C PRO A 77 -3.61 1.67 -5.80
N ILE A 78 -4.36 0.95 -4.97
CA ILE A 78 -3.94 0.54 -3.62
C ILE A 78 -4.01 -0.97 -3.52
N ILE A 79 -2.88 -1.59 -3.15
CA ILE A 79 -2.81 -3.00 -2.78
C ILE A 79 -2.65 -3.06 -1.27
N VAL A 80 -3.61 -3.66 -0.58
CA VAL A 80 -3.57 -3.81 0.86
C VAL A 80 -2.74 -5.04 1.22
N LEU A 81 -1.85 -4.89 2.21
CA LEU A 81 -1.05 -5.98 2.74
C LEU A 81 -1.51 -6.30 4.17
N SER A 82 -1.83 -7.55 4.44
CA SER A 82 -2.35 -7.96 5.74
C SER A 82 -1.74 -9.27 6.20
N ALA A 83 -1.56 -9.42 7.52
CA ALA A 83 -1.15 -10.68 8.11
C ALA A 83 -2.31 -11.69 8.15
N ASN A 84 -3.52 -11.25 7.84
CA ASN A 84 -4.73 -12.08 7.90
C ASN A 84 -5.19 -12.46 6.50
N ALA A 85 -5.20 -13.77 6.20
CA ALA A 85 -5.58 -14.30 4.90
C ALA A 85 -7.08 -14.63 4.79
N MET A 86 -7.90 -14.30 5.79
CA MET A 86 -9.33 -14.63 5.79
C MET A 86 -10.07 -13.85 4.72
N GLU A 87 -11.01 -14.52 4.07
CA GLU A 87 -11.82 -13.93 3.00
C GLU A 87 -12.58 -12.69 3.48
N GLU A 88 -13.04 -12.67 4.73
CA GLU A 88 -13.72 -11.52 5.32
C GLU A 88 -12.85 -10.27 5.30
N HIS A 89 -11.57 -10.40 5.64
CA HIS A 89 -10.62 -9.29 5.60
C HIS A 89 -10.40 -8.78 4.19
N LYS A 90 -10.30 -9.71 3.25
CA LYS A 90 -10.15 -9.36 1.84
C LYS A 90 -11.37 -8.57 1.35
N GLN A 91 -12.57 -9.04 1.66
CA GLN A 91 -13.80 -8.36 1.26
C GLN A 91 -13.91 -6.97 1.88
N SER A 92 -13.51 -6.83 3.16
CA SER A 92 -13.53 -5.54 3.83
C SER A 92 -12.53 -4.56 3.22
N ALA A 93 -11.34 -5.04 2.81
CA ALA A 93 -10.35 -4.20 2.14
C ALA A 93 -10.88 -3.68 0.81
N LEU A 94 -11.49 -4.55 0.02
CA LEU A 94 -12.08 -4.18 -1.26
C LEU A 94 -13.25 -3.22 -1.08
N ALA A 95 -14.07 -3.45 -0.04
CA ALA A 95 -15.19 -2.57 0.29
C ALA A 95 -14.72 -1.16 0.72
N ALA A 96 -13.52 -1.05 1.31
CA ALA A 96 -12.93 0.25 1.66
C ALA A 96 -12.37 0.97 0.43
N GLY A 97 -12.32 0.31 -0.72
CA GLY A 97 -11.87 0.88 -1.98
C GLY A 97 -10.52 0.37 -2.49
N ALA A 98 -9.90 -0.58 -1.79
CA ALA A 98 -8.63 -1.15 -2.26
C ALA A 98 -8.83 -1.86 -3.60
N ASP A 99 -7.82 -1.77 -4.44
CA ASP A 99 -7.86 -2.37 -5.77
C ASP A 99 -7.45 -3.84 -5.75
N ASP A 100 -6.63 -4.22 -4.77
CA ASP A 100 -6.22 -5.61 -4.60
C ASP A 100 -5.79 -5.83 -3.15
N TYR A 101 -5.47 -7.06 -2.82
CA TYR A 101 -5.15 -7.52 -1.47
C TYR A 101 -4.08 -8.59 -1.56
N ASP A 102 -3.10 -8.55 -0.66
CA ASP A 102 -2.11 -9.60 -0.55
C ASP A 102 -1.83 -9.88 0.93
N THR A 103 -1.23 -11.03 1.20
CA THR A 103 -0.98 -11.50 2.56
C THR A 103 0.49 -11.43 2.91
N LYS A 104 0.78 -11.23 4.20
CA LYS A 104 2.12 -11.33 4.75
C LYS A 104 2.38 -12.76 5.21
N PRO A 105 3.60 -13.26 5.16
CA PRO A 105 4.79 -12.57 4.70
C PRO A 105 4.76 -12.32 3.19
N VAL A 106 5.39 -11.23 2.75
CA VAL A 106 5.37 -10.83 1.35
C VAL A 106 6.11 -11.86 0.48
N ASP A 107 5.40 -12.37 -0.52
CA ASP A 107 6.01 -13.14 -1.61
C ASP A 107 6.28 -12.15 -2.73
N LEU A 108 7.54 -11.86 -2.99
CA LEU A 108 7.91 -10.79 -3.91
C LEU A 108 7.38 -11.02 -5.32
N LYS A 109 7.49 -12.26 -5.82
CA LYS A 109 7.01 -12.56 -7.17
C LYS A 109 5.51 -12.33 -7.29
N ARG A 110 4.75 -12.83 -6.32
CA ARG A 110 3.30 -12.65 -6.31
C ARG A 110 2.93 -11.18 -6.20
N LEU A 111 3.63 -10.43 -5.35
CA LEU A 111 3.38 -9.01 -5.19
C LEU A 111 3.70 -8.24 -6.48
N LEU A 112 4.83 -8.53 -7.11
CA LEU A 112 5.20 -7.89 -8.37
C LEU A 112 4.19 -8.17 -9.48
N ASP A 113 3.67 -9.39 -9.55
CA ASP A 113 2.64 -9.73 -10.53
C ASP A 113 1.39 -8.89 -10.32
N LYS A 114 0.97 -8.70 -9.06
CA LYS A 114 -0.18 -7.85 -8.74
C LYS A 114 0.09 -6.39 -9.05
N MET A 115 1.27 -5.89 -8.68
CA MET A 115 1.65 -4.50 -8.95
C MET A 115 1.64 -4.20 -10.46
N ASN A 116 2.16 -5.13 -11.26
CA ASN A 116 2.26 -4.93 -12.70
C ASN A 116 0.90 -4.88 -13.40
N ARG A 117 -0.16 -5.35 -12.76
CA ARG A 117 -1.51 -5.21 -13.31
C ARG A 117 -1.99 -3.77 -13.30
N PHE A 118 -1.40 -2.93 -12.44
CA PHE A 118 -1.82 -1.53 -12.26
C PHE A 118 -0.78 -0.53 -12.81
N LEU A 119 0.40 -1.01 -13.18
CA LEU A 119 1.48 -0.16 -13.67
C LEU A 119 1.70 -0.31 -15.23
#